data_982a4623c496f71f3719fac257dfd06c
#
_entry.id   982a4623c496f71f3719fac257dfd06c
#
_cell.length_a   1.000
_cell.length_b   1.000
_cell.length_c   1.000
_cell.angle_alpha   90.00
_cell.angle_beta   90.00
_cell.angle_gamma   90.00
#
_symmetry.space_group_name_H-M   'P 1'
#
loop_
_entity.id
_entity.type
_entity.pdbx_description
1 polymer ?
#
loop_
_entity_poly.entity_id
_entity_poly.type
_entity_poly.pdbx_seq_one_letter_code
_entity_poly.pdbx_strand_id
1 'polypeptide(L)'
;MVSLSTLCYIEKDDQYLMLHRTVKKNDINKDKWIGVGGHFEKGESPEECLLREVKEETGYTLTSWKYRGIVTFLYGEDVTEYMSLYTAEGFEGEAIPCDEGELEWVEKKKIQELDIWEGDKIFFRLLEEGYPFFSLKLVYDAKGTLLYAALDGRQMELDAQTDR
;
A
#
# COMPACT_ATOMS: atom_id res chain seq x y z
N MET A 1 19.29 3.97 1.09
CA MET A 1 18.80 3.18 2.22
C MET A 1 17.71 2.23 1.78
N VAL A 2 17.80 0.99 2.22
CA VAL A 2 16.82 -0.05 1.90
C VAL A 2 15.97 -0.35 3.13
N SER A 3 14.66 -0.39 2.97
CA SER A 3 13.77 -0.73 4.07
C SER A 3 12.77 -1.80 3.67
N LEU A 4 12.21 -2.47 4.67
CA LEU A 4 11.23 -3.54 4.52
C LEU A 4 9.97 -3.13 5.27
N SER A 5 8.83 -3.28 4.63
CA SER A 5 7.56 -2.91 5.25
C SER A 5 6.42 -3.80 4.79
N THR A 6 5.27 -3.63 5.43
CA THR A 6 4.02 -4.23 4.99
C THR A 6 3.06 -3.14 4.53
N LEU A 7 2.17 -3.51 3.64
CA LEU A 7 1.09 -2.66 3.18
C LEU A 7 -0.15 -3.53 3.09
N CYS A 8 -1.20 -3.14 3.79
CA CYS A 8 -2.41 -3.95 3.89
C CYS A 8 -3.66 -3.16 3.53
N TYR A 9 -4.50 -3.75 2.71
CA TYR A 9 -5.82 -3.22 2.40
C TYR A 9 -6.86 -4.17 2.98
N ILE A 10 -7.51 -3.71 4.06
CA ILE A 10 -8.58 -4.47 4.71
C ILE A 10 -9.85 -4.26 3.90
N GLU A 11 -10.56 -5.35 3.62
CA GLU A 11 -11.73 -5.35 2.75
C GLU A 11 -13.00 -5.64 3.54
N LYS A 12 -14.06 -4.90 3.23
CA LYS A 12 -15.39 -5.14 3.78
C LYS A 12 -16.44 -4.49 2.88
N ASP A 13 -17.48 -5.20 2.53
CA ASP A 13 -18.62 -4.65 1.77
C ASP A 13 -18.21 -3.92 0.49
N ASP A 14 -17.28 -4.51 -0.25
CA ASP A 14 -16.73 -3.97 -1.49
C ASP A 14 -16.01 -2.64 -1.28
N GLN A 15 -15.43 -2.45 -0.10
CA GLN A 15 -14.66 -1.28 0.27
C GLN A 15 -13.28 -1.70 0.75
N TYR A 16 -12.32 -0.79 0.63
CA TYR A 16 -11.01 -0.91 1.28
C TYR A 16 -10.91 0.13 2.39
N LEU A 17 -10.28 -0.25 3.50
CA LEU A 17 -9.93 0.72 4.53
C LEU A 17 -8.68 1.47 4.09
N MET A 18 -8.82 2.77 3.88
CA MET A 18 -7.74 3.62 3.39
C MET A 18 -7.30 4.58 4.47
N LEU A 19 -6.00 4.85 4.50
CA LEU A 19 -5.41 5.84 5.40
C LEU A 19 -5.04 7.08 4.60
N HIS A 20 -5.64 8.21 4.96
CA HIS A 20 -5.28 9.51 4.37
C HIS A 20 -4.19 10.14 5.24
N ARG A 21 -2.97 10.19 4.72
CA ARG A 21 -1.78 10.65 5.44
C ARG A 21 -1.75 12.18 5.52
N THR A 22 -2.20 12.75 6.62
CA THR A 22 -2.34 14.21 6.74
C THR A 22 -1.48 14.84 7.83
N VAL A 23 -0.82 14.04 8.68
CA VAL A 23 -0.22 14.54 9.90
C VAL A 23 1.24 14.97 9.76
N LYS A 24 2.09 14.18 9.13
CA LYS A 24 3.52 14.44 9.05
C LYS A 24 3.87 15.34 7.85
N LYS A 25 4.55 16.47 8.11
CA LYS A 25 4.88 17.43 7.06
C LYS A 25 5.94 16.96 6.07
N ASN A 26 6.91 16.16 6.52
CA ASN A 26 8.03 15.70 5.68
C ASN A 26 7.84 14.28 5.18
N ASP A 27 6.62 13.81 5.17
CA ASP A 27 6.26 12.47 4.72
C ASP A 27 6.12 12.48 3.21
N ILE A 28 6.78 11.57 2.48
CA ILE A 28 6.62 11.46 1.04
C ILE A 28 5.19 11.06 0.67
N ASN A 29 4.47 10.45 1.62
CA ASN A 29 3.06 10.10 1.45
C ASN A 29 2.10 11.21 1.88
N LYS A 30 2.62 12.41 2.16
CA LYS A 30 1.80 13.52 2.65
C LYS A 30 0.62 13.76 1.70
N ASP A 31 -0.58 13.76 2.28
CA ASP A 31 -1.85 13.94 1.59
C ASP A 31 -2.24 12.78 0.66
N LYS A 32 -1.44 11.73 0.59
CA LYS A 32 -1.79 10.55 -0.18
C LYS A 32 -2.72 9.62 0.61
N TRP A 33 -3.50 8.87 -0.14
CA TRP A 33 -4.32 7.79 0.41
C TRP A 33 -3.56 6.48 0.17
N ILE A 34 -3.31 5.74 1.24
CA ILE A 34 -2.58 4.47 1.17
C ILE A 34 -3.28 3.43 2.04
N GLY A 35 -2.78 2.21 2.04
CA GLY A 35 -3.21 1.18 2.97
C GLY A 35 -2.56 1.37 4.33
N VAL A 36 -2.82 0.46 5.25
CA VAL A 36 -2.19 0.47 6.57
C VAL A 36 -0.99 -0.46 6.57
N GLY A 37 -0.01 -0.18 7.42
CA GLY A 37 1.20 -0.97 7.50
C GLY A 37 2.35 -0.15 8.02
N GLY A 38 3.54 -0.73 7.99
CA GLY A 38 4.73 -0.04 8.47
C GLY A 38 5.95 -0.91 8.36
N HIS A 39 7.06 -0.41 8.88
CA HIS A 39 8.35 -1.07 8.76
C HIS A 39 8.46 -2.27 9.68
N PHE A 40 9.18 -3.30 9.23
CA PHE A 40 9.51 -4.48 10.03
C PHE A 40 10.35 -4.04 11.23
N GLU A 41 10.06 -4.64 12.37
CA GLU A 41 10.97 -4.58 13.51
C GLU A 41 11.90 -5.78 13.45
N LYS A 42 13.01 -5.67 14.16
CA LYS A 42 14.03 -6.71 14.14
C LYS A 42 13.45 -8.08 14.49
N GLY A 43 13.66 -9.04 13.60
CA GLY A 43 13.22 -10.41 13.82
C GLY A 43 11.78 -10.69 13.47
N GLU A 44 11.03 -9.70 13.01
CA GLU A 44 9.64 -9.94 12.60
C GLU A 44 9.56 -10.61 11.23
N SER A 45 8.66 -11.57 11.11
CA SER A 45 8.22 -12.04 9.80
C SER A 45 7.28 -11.00 9.18
N PRO A 46 7.01 -11.10 7.88
CA PRO A 46 6.00 -10.21 7.26
C PRO A 46 4.65 -10.28 7.99
N GLU A 47 4.22 -11.48 8.41
CA GLU A 47 2.93 -11.65 9.10
C GLU A 47 2.93 -11.02 10.49
N GLU A 48 4.05 -11.13 11.20
CA GLU A 48 4.15 -10.51 12.51
C GLU A 48 4.10 -8.98 12.40
N CYS A 49 4.78 -8.42 11.41
CA CYS A 49 4.72 -6.99 11.12
C CYS A 49 3.30 -6.56 10.73
N LEU A 50 2.65 -7.34 9.86
CA LEU A 50 1.29 -7.09 9.42
C LEU A 50 0.34 -6.98 10.61
N LEU A 51 0.35 -7.99 11.47
CA LEU A 51 -0.58 -8.04 12.59
C LEU A 51 -0.34 -6.90 13.58
N ARG A 52 0.91 -6.60 13.86
CA ARG A 52 1.28 -5.54 14.78
C ARG A 52 0.89 -4.17 14.24
N GLU A 53 1.26 -3.87 12.99
CA GLU A 53 0.99 -2.56 12.40
C GLU A 53 -0.51 -2.31 12.21
N VAL A 54 -1.25 -3.33 11.77
CA VAL A 54 -2.70 -3.17 11.62
C VAL A 54 -3.34 -2.88 12.99
N LYS A 55 -2.91 -3.59 14.04
CA LYS A 55 -3.45 -3.37 15.37
C LYS A 55 -3.13 -1.96 15.88
N GLU A 56 -1.90 -1.52 15.69
CA GLU A 56 -1.46 -0.19 16.13
C GLU A 56 -2.20 0.93 15.39
N GLU A 57 -2.38 0.78 14.09
CA GLU A 57 -2.97 1.86 13.29
C GLU A 57 -4.49 1.88 13.27
N THR A 58 -5.12 0.73 13.37
CA THR A 58 -6.58 0.64 13.21
C THR A 58 -7.33 0.18 14.45
N GLY A 59 -6.67 -0.49 15.37
CA GLY A 59 -7.32 -1.15 16.51
C GLY A 59 -7.82 -2.54 16.18
N TYR A 60 -7.84 -2.92 14.92
CA TYR A 60 -8.35 -4.22 14.51
C TYR A 60 -7.31 -5.32 14.66
N THR A 61 -7.80 -6.51 15.01
CA THR A 61 -7.00 -7.73 14.99
C THR A 61 -7.42 -8.54 13.77
N LEU A 62 -6.49 -8.76 12.85
CA LEU A 62 -6.80 -9.55 11.66
C LEU A 62 -6.97 -11.01 12.03
N THR A 63 -7.98 -11.65 11.46
CA THR A 63 -8.26 -13.08 11.65
C THR A 63 -8.01 -13.88 10.37
N SER A 64 -7.98 -13.21 9.22
CA SER A 64 -7.58 -13.83 7.96
C SER A 64 -6.95 -12.78 7.05
N TRP A 65 -5.99 -13.22 6.26
CA TRP A 65 -5.30 -12.34 5.31
C TRP A 65 -4.75 -13.16 4.17
N LYS A 66 -4.39 -12.46 3.10
CA LYS A 66 -3.79 -13.09 1.93
C LYS A 66 -2.58 -12.28 1.47
N TYR A 67 -1.44 -12.95 1.33
CA TYR A 67 -0.21 -12.33 0.83
C TYR A 67 -0.34 -12.23 -0.69
N ARG A 68 -0.42 -11.01 -1.20
CA ARG A 68 -0.76 -10.81 -2.62
C ARG A 68 0.46 -10.59 -3.50
N GLY A 69 1.53 -10.04 -2.96
CA GLY A 69 2.72 -9.80 -3.75
C GLY A 69 3.74 -8.96 -3.03
N ILE A 70 4.83 -8.66 -3.74
CA ILE A 70 5.87 -7.76 -3.24
C ILE A 70 5.93 -6.56 -4.18
N VAL A 71 5.88 -5.36 -3.60
CA VAL A 71 6.03 -4.12 -4.35
C VAL A 71 7.41 -3.54 -4.04
N THR A 72 8.22 -3.39 -5.07
CA THR A 72 9.54 -2.76 -4.96
C THR A 72 9.36 -1.30 -5.34
N PHE A 73 9.49 -0.42 -4.35
CA PHE A 73 9.20 1.00 -4.51
C PHE A 73 10.51 1.79 -4.44
N LEU A 74 10.85 2.49 -5.54
CA LEU A 74 12.00 3.38 -5.60
C LEU A 74 11.51 4.81 -5.78
N TYR A 75 12.07 5.71 -4.97
CA TYR A 75 11.70 7.13 -5.02
C TYR A 75 12.98 7.95 -5.00
N GLY A 76 13.22 8.69 -6.08
CA GLY A 76 14.47 9.43 -6.23
C GLY A 76 15.66 8.50 -6.22
N GLU A 77 16.78 8.97 -5.69
CA GLU A 77 18.00 8.16 -5.63
C GLU A 77 18.20 7.45 -4.29
N ASP A 78 17.50 7.89 -3.26
CA ASP A 78 17.81 7.47 -1.89
C ASP A 78 16.85 6.45 -1.28
N VAL A 79 15.63 6.33 -1.81
CA VAL A 79 14.61 5.47 -1.20
C VAL A 79 14.41 4.21 -2.01
N THR A 80 14.63 3.06 -1.36
CA THR A 80 14.25 1.75 -1.89
C THR A 80 13.49 1.04 -0.78
N GLU A 81 12.25 0.70 -1.05
CA GLU A 81 11.42 0.02 -0.07
C GLU A 81 10.80 -1.23 -0.69
N TYR A 82 10.92 -2.35 0.02
CA TYR A 82 10.28 -3.59 -0.37
C TYR A 82 9.06 -3.78 0.51
N MET A 83 7.88 -3.73 -0.09
CA MET A 83 6.61 -3.79 0.64
C MET A 83 5.95 -5.14 0.41
N SER A 84 5.67 -5.86 1.50
CA SER A 84 4.85 -7.05 1.45
C SER A 84 3.39 -6.61 1.40
N LEU A 85 2.73 -6.88 0.29
CA LEU A 85 1.36 -6.43 0.03
C LEU A 85 0.36 -7.51 0.43
N TYR A 86 -0.58 -7.12 1.29
CA TYR A 86 -1.62 -8.01 1.79
C TYR A 86 -3.01 -7.42 1.56
N THR A 87 -3.99 -8.31 1.41
CA THR A 87 -5.40 -7.96 1.60
C THR A 87 -5.93 -8.78 2.75
N ALA A 88 -6.92 -8.27 3.45
CA ALA A 88 -7.48 -8.97 4.62
C ALA A 88 -8.98 -8.79 4.67
N GLU A 89 -9.71 -9.89 4.78
CA GLU A 89 -11.18 -9.87 4.86
C GLU A 89 -11.69 -10.10 6.28
N GLY A 90 -10.92 -10.84 7.09
CA GLY A 90 -11.33 -11.17 8.44
C GLY A 90 -10.64 -10.30 9.45
N PHE A 91 -11.43 -9.65 10.28
CA PHE A 91 -10.90 -8.83 11.36
C PHE A 91 -11.94 -8.70 12.47
N GLU A 92 -11.49 -8.37 13.67
CA GLU A 92 -12.35 -8.15 14.81
C GLU A 92 -11.79 -7.02 15.67
N GLY A 93 -12.58 -6.57 16.64
CA GLY A 93 -12.21 -5.46 17.49
C GLY A 93 -12.86 -4.17 17.03
N GLU A 94 -12.46 -3.06 17.65
CA GLU A 94 -13.03 -1.75 17.37
C GLU A 94 -11.97 -0.81 16.81
N ALA A 95 -12.40 0.03 15.88
CA ALA A 95 -11.51 1.02 15.27
C ALA A 95 -11.07 2.04 16.33
N ILE A 96 -9.81 2.47 16.23
CA ILE A 96 -9.26 3.55 17.04
C ILE A 96 -8.76 4.66 16.10
N PRO A 97 -8.61 5.90 16.62
CA PRO A 97 -8.00 6.95 15.81
C PRO A 97 -6.57 6.59 15.45
N CYS A 98 -6.17 6.92 14.22
CA CYS A 98 -4.80 6.68 13.75
C CYS A 98 -3.98 7.95 13.92
N ASP A 99 -2.75 7.81 14.47
CA ASP A 99 -1.87 8.95 14.71
C ASP A 99 -1.29 9.55 13.42
N GLU A 100 -1.33 8.82 12.32
CA GLU A 100 -0.70 9.23 11.07
C GLU A 100 -1.65 9.88 10.07
N GLY A 101 -2.93 9.88 10.36
CA GLY A 101 -3.93 10.46 9.49
C GLY A 101 -5.33 9.95 9.82
N GLU A 102 -6.18 9.98 8.82
CA GLU A 102 -7.57 9.58 8.98
C GLU A 102 -7.85 8.29 8.22
N LEU A 103 -8.54 7.36 8.90
CA LEU A 103 -8.97 6.10 8.29
C LEU A 103 -10.38 6.25 7.74
N GLU A 104 -10.60 5.75 6.54
CA GLU A 104 -11.89 5.83 5.89
C GLU A 104 -12.13 4.59 5.03
N TRP A 105 -13.35 4.07 5.08
CA TRP A 105 -13.77 3.00 4.18
C TRP A 105 -14.15 3.63 2.85
N VAL A 106 -13.48 3.21 1.76
CA VAL A 106 -13.70 3.76 0.44
C VAL A 106 -14.12 2.65 -0.52
N GLU A 107 -15.18 2.89 -1.28
CA GLU A 107 -15.63 1.92 -2.27
C GLU A 107 -14.49 1.62 -3.27
N LYS A 108 -14.29 0.34 -3.56
CA LYS A 108 -13.20 -0.08 -4.46
C LYS A 108 -13.25 0.64 -5.80
N LYS A 109 -14.44 0.85 -6.34
CA LYS A 109 -14.58 1.53 -7.63
C LYS A 109 -14.20 3.01 -7.60
N LYS A 110 -14.07 3.60 -6.41
CA LYS A 110 -13.70 5.01 -6.24
C LYS A 110 -12.24 5.24 -5.88
N ILE A 111 -11.49 4.17 -5.65
CA ILE A 111 -10.08 4.28 -5.23
C ILE A 111 -9.26 5.06 -6.26
N GLN A 112 -9.51 4.85 -7.55
CA GLN A 112 -8.77 5.50 -8.64
C GLN A 112 -8.96 7.02 -8.66
N GLU A 113 -9.99 7.54 -8.01
CA GLU A 113 -10.28 8.97 -7.96
C GLU A 113 -9.56 9.68 -6.82
N LEU A 114 -8.97 8.92 -5.91
CA LEU A 114 -8.24 9.49 -4.78
C LEU A 114 -6.83 9.89 -5.19
N ASP A 115 -6.21 10.74 -4.37
CA ASP A 115 -4.80 11.08 -4.55
C ASP A 115 -3.95 9.91 -4.06
N ILE A 116 -3.72 8.95 -4.94
CA ILE A 116 -2.89 7.78 -4.68
C ILE A 116 -1.66 7.84 -5.60
N TRP A 117 -0.63 7.07 -5.25
CA TRP A 117 0.52 6.92 -6.12
C TRP A 117 0.09 6.31 -7.44
N GLU A 118 0.65 6.78 -8.55
CA GLU A 118 0.28 6.26 -9.88
C GLU A 118 0.49 4.76 -10.00
N GLY A 119 1.57 4.25 -9.42
CA GLY A 119 1.84 2.81 -9.45
C GLY A 119 0.86 1.99 -8.63
N ASP A 120 0.25 2.58 -7.61
CA ASP A 120 -0.76 1.87 -6.81
C ASP A 120 -1.97 1.50 -7.65
N LYS A 121 -2.28 2.31 -8.66
CA LYS A 121 -3.38 1.99 -9.59
C LYS A 121 -3.15 0.67 -10.29
N ILE A 122 -1.87 0.34 -10.55
CA ILE A 122 -1.51 -0.92 -11.19
C ILE A 122 -1.84 -2.08 -10.27
N PHE A 123 -1.36 -2.04 -9.01
CA PHE A 123 -1.61 -3.18 -8.15
C PHE A 123 -3.08 -3.29 -7.72
N PHE A 124 -3.82 -2.18 -7.62
CA PHE A 124 -5.26 -2.29 -7.36
C PHE A 124 -5.97 -3.03 -8.48
N ARG A 125 -5.56 -2.80 -9.73
CA ARG A 125 -6.11 -3.52 -10.87
C ARG A 125 -5.78 -5.01 -10.80
N LEU A 126 -4.53 -5.34 -10.46
CA LEU A 126 -4.11 -6.73 -10.29
C LEU A 126 -4.91 -7.43 -9.18
N LEU A 127 -5.13 -6.73 -8.06
CA LEU A 127 -5.93 -7.28 -6.95
C LEU A 127 -7.36 -7.55 -7.40
N GLU A 128 -7.96 -6.62 -8.13
CA GLU A 128 -9.34 -6.77 -8.60
C GLU A 128 -9.48 -7.94 -9.58
N GLU A 129 -8.47 -8.15 -10.42
CA GLU A 129 -8.47 -9.26 -11.39
C GLU A 129 -8.16 -10.60 -10.75
N GLY A 130 -7.81 -10.63 -9.47
CA GLY A 130 -7.42 -11.87 -8.82
C GLY A 130 -6.09 -12.42 -9.32
N TYR A 131 -5.20 -11.54 -9.75
CA TYR A 131 -3.89 -11.92 -10.27
C TYR A 131 -3.13 -12.75 -9.22
N PRO A 132 -2.44 -13.83 -9.61
CA PRO A 132 -1.65 -14.62 -8.66
C PRO A 132 -0.57 -13.78 -7.99
N PHE A 133 0.08 -14.32 -6.94
CA PHE A 133 1.17 -13.63 -6.26
C PHE A 133 2.12 -12.99 -7.29
N PHE A 134 2.44 -11.71 -7.10
CA PHE A 134 3.22 -10.97 -8.09
C PHE A 134 4.35 -10.18 -7.46
N SER A 135 5.30 -9.80 -8.30
CA SER A 135 6.36 -8.86 -7.96
C SER A 135 6.18 -7.64 -8.85
N LEU A 136 5.95 -6.48 -8.26
CA LEU A 136 5.72 -5.24 -9.01
C LEU A 136 6.79 -4.23 -8.62
N LYS A 137 7.60 -3.82 -9.58
CA LYS A 137 8.61 -2.78 -9.36
C LYS A 137 8.08 -1.46 -9.89
N LEU A 138 8.17 -0.42 -9.07
CA LEU A 138 7.71 0.93 -9.39
C LEU A 138 8.85 1.90 -9.12
N VAL A 139 9.23 2.67 -10.14
CA VAL A 139 10.32 3.64 -10.00
C VAL A 139 9.77 5.04 -10.22
N TYR A 140 9.94 5.89 -9.21
CA TYR A 140 9.50 7.28 -9.24
C TYR A 140 10.70 8.22 -9.21
N ASP A 141 10.57 9.38 -9.85
CA ASP A 141 11.57 10.43 -9.70
C ASP A 141 11.36 11.15 -8.36
N ALA A 142 12.19 12.13 -8.06
CA ALA A 142 12.14 12.87 -6.80
C ALA A 142 10.89 13.77 -6.69
N LYS A 143 10.14 13.92 -7.75
CA LYS A 143 8.89 14.70 -7.76
C LYS A 143 7.66 13.82 -7.64
N GLY A 144 7.85 12.50 -7.57
CA GLY A 144 6.74 11.56 -7.46
C GLY A 144 6.12 11.14 -8.79
N THR A 145 6.80 11.38 -9.90
CA THR A 145 6.33 10.95 -11.21
C THR A 145 6.78 9.52 -11.46
N LEU A 146 5.86 8.66 -11.85
CA LEU A 146 6.18 7.27 -12.17
C LEU A 146 6.91 7.19 -13.50
N LEU A 147 8.15 6.71 -13.46
CA LEU A 147 9.02 6.61 -14.63
C LEU A 147 9.06 5.22 -15.24
N TYR A 148 8.85 4.18 -14.42
CA TYR A 148 9.08 2.82 -14.84
C TYR A 148 8.27 1.87 -13.97
N ALA A 149 7.73 0.82 -14.58
CA ALA A 149 7.05 -0.25 -13.85
C ALA A 149 7.40 -1.58 -14.51
N ALA A 150 7.56 -2.62 -13.69
CA ALA A 150 7.81 -3.98 -14.18
C ALA A 150 6.99 -4.97 -13.35
N LEU A 151 6.31 -5.88 -14.03
CA LEU A 151 5.50 -6.92 -13.41
C LEU A 151 6.19 -8.26 -13.64
N ASP A 152 6.52 -8.94 -12.53
CA ASP A 152 7.20 -10.25 -12.57
C ASP A 152 8.45 -10.22 -13.44
N GLY A 153 9.19 -9.11 -13.35
CA GLY A 153 10.45 -8.93 -14.09
C GLY A 153 10.29 -8.41 -15.50
N ARG A 154 9.07 -8.15 -15.95
CA ARG A 154 8.83 -7.67 -17.32
C ARG A 154 8.34 -6.23 -17.30
N GLN A 155 9.03 -5.38 -18.07
CA GLN A 155 8.64 -3.98 -18.17
C GLN A 155 7.21 -3.84 -18.69
N MET A 156 6.47 -2.94 -18.05
CA MET A 156 5.11 -2.57 -18.46
C MET A 156 5.16 -1.26 -19.22
N GLU A 157 4.23 -1.08 -20.15
CA GLU A 157 4.03 0.23 -20.76
C GLU A 157 3.17 1.07 -19.82
N LEU A 158 3.60 2.31 -19.62
CA LEU A 158 2.83 3.25 -18.82
C LEU A 158 1.85 4.00 -19.72
N ASP A 159 0.64 4.25 -19.18
CA ASP A 159 -0.38 4.97 -19.91
C ASP A 159 0.07 6.41 -20.21
N ALA A 160 -0.18 6.85 -21.43
CA ALA A 160 0.14 8.21 -21.82
C ALA A 160 -0.63 9.24 -20.97
N GLN A 161 -1.77 8.85 -20.40
CA GLN A 161 -2.56 9.73 -19.55
C GLN A 161 -1.86 10.05 -18.24
N THR A 162 -0.92 9.21 -17.82
CA THR A 162 -0.18 9.48 -16.58
C THR A 162 0.69 10.72 -16.70
N ASP A 163 0.98 11.15 -17.92
CA ASP A 163 1.81 12.32 -18.17
C ASP A 163 1.05 13.64 -18.09
N ARG A 164 -0.24 13.60 -17.89
CA ARG A 164 -1.09 14.80 -17.93
C ARG A 164 -1.60 15.26 -16.61
#